data_3b692055edf38d70f3491e4db7766c9e
#
_entry.id   3b692055edf38d70f3491e4db7766c9e
#
_cell.length_a   1.000
_cell.length_b   1.000
_cell.length_c   1.000
_cell.angle_alpha   90.00
_cell.angle_beta   90.00
_cell.angle_gamma   90.00
#
_symmetry.space_group_name_H-M   'P 1'
#
loop_
_entity.id
_entity.type
_entity.pdbx_description
1 polymer ?
#
loop_
_entity_poly.entity_id
_entity_poly.type
_entity_poly.pdbx_seq_one_letter_code
_entity_poly.pdbx_strand_id
1 'polypeptide(L)'
;RPTRETPRPLRVRLTFNLAVKTSGRDLRIHYKNTYETAKAIKGLTLAKAKQYLKDVLAHRRCVPYTKHFGGIGRTGQAAEFGKTLGRWPEKSVRSVLGLVNNLEANANAKNLKNLVIDHVQVDRAAKGRRRTYRAHGRIGPYLSSQAHIQMFAVEKAVDVKKEGKAKQV
;
A
#
# COMPACT_ATOMS: atom_id res chain seq x y z
N ARG A 1 8.61 -40.59 -5.37
CA ARG A 1 8.04 -39.80 -4.26
C ARG A 1 6.92 -38.95 -4.82
N PRO A 2 5.68 -39.06 -4.34
CA PRO A 2 4.55 -38.26 -4.84
C PRO A 2 4.75 -36.81 -4.39
N THR A 3 4.77 -35.87 -5.35
CA THR A 3 4.78 -34.43 -5.12
C THR A 3 3.44 -34.04 -4.51
N ARG A 4 3.45 -33.57 -3.26
CA ARG A 4 2.29 -32.94 -2.63
C ARG A 4 1.97 -31.66 -3.40
N GLU A 5 0.96 -31.71 -4.26
CA GLU A 5 0.35 -30.50 -4.80
C GLU A 5 -0.34 -29.76 -3.66
N THR A 6 0.22 -28.63 -3.27
CA THR A 6 -0.48 -27.69 -2.40
C THR A 6 -1.67 -27.13 -3.17
N PRO A 7 -2.90 -27.24 -2.66
CA PRO A 7 -4.06 -26.70 -3.34
C PRO A 7 -3.86 -25.18 -3.49
N ARG A 8 -3.87 -24.70 -4.74
CA ARG A 8 -3.87 -23.26 -5.03
C ARG A 8 -5.08 -22.64 -4.35
N PRO A 9 -4.91 -21.56 -3.56
CA PRO A 9 -6.05 -20.89 -2.97
C PRO A 9 -7.00 -20.49 -4.10
N LEU A 10 -8.24 -20.92 -3.99
CA LEU A 10 -9.33 -20.55 -4.89
C LEU A 10 -9.31 -19.03 -5.03
N ARG A 11 -9.03 -18.53 -6.24
CA ARG A 11 -9.18 -17.12 -6.60
C ARG A 11 -10.62 -16.75 -6.29
N VAL A 12 -10.82 -16.05 -5.17
CA VAL A 12 -12.12 -15.50 -4.81
C VAL A 12 -12.54 -14.63 -6.00
N ARG A 13 -13.54 -15.08 -6.73
CA ARG A 13 -14.20 -14.28 -7.77
C ARG A 13 -14.76 -13.07 -7.04
N LEU A 14 -14.09 -11.92 -7.19
CA LEU A 14 -14.52 -10.65 -6.61
C LEU A 14 -15.92 -10.36 -7.12
N THR A 15 -16.92 -10.58 -6.30
CA THR A 15 -18.26 -10.07 -6.53
C THR A 15 -18.14 -8.55 -6.46
N PHE A 16 -18.28 -7.88 -7.60
CA PHE A 16 -18.07 -6.43 -7.76
C PHE A 16 -18.87 -5.56 -6.78
N ASN A 17 -19.90 -6.13 -6.17
CA ASN A 17 -20.77 -5.45 -5.21
C ASN A 17 -20.16 -5.30 -3.80
N LEU A 18 -19.15 -6.10 -3.45
CA LEU A 18 -18.49 -6.10 -2.14
C LEU A 18 -17.12 -5.39 -2.15
N ALA A 19 -16.82 -4.66 -3.20
CA ALA A 19 -15.55 -3.95 -3.36
C ALA A 19 -15.73 -2.44 -3.45
N VAL A 20 -14.83 -1.72 -2.82
CA VAL A 20 -14.70 -0.26 -2.89
C VAL A 20 -13.41 0.09 -3.59
N LYS A 21 -13.46 1.05 -4.49
CA LYS A 21 -12.32 1.49 -5.31
C LYS A 21 -12.02 2.96 -5.09
N THR A 22 -10.75 3.32 -5.19
CA THR A 22 -10.28 4.71 -5.29
C THR A 22 -9.06 4.80 -6.19
N SER A 23 -8.85 5.96 -6.78
CA SER A 23 -7.65 6.23 -7.59
C SER A 23 -7.19 7.67 -7.41
N GLY A 24 -5.88 7.88 -7.45
CA GLY A 24 -5.25 9.19 -7.54
C GLY A 24 -4.37 9.23 -8.78
N ARG A 25 -4.59 10.22 -9.65
CA ARG A 25 -3.84 10.39 -10.89
C ARG A 25 -2.90 11.59 -10.77
N ASP A 26 -1.76 11.53 -11.45
CA ASP A 26 -0.75 12.59 -11.57
C ASP A 26 -0.32 13.23 -10.25
N LEU A 27 -0.21 12.39 -9.20
CA LEU A 27 0.16 12.86 -7.87
C LEU A 27 1.62 13.34 -7.85
N ARG A 28 1.85 14.56 -7.38
CA ARG A 28 3.20 15.16 -7.27
C ARG A 28 4.00 14.58 -6.10
N ILE A 29 4.11 13.26 -6.07
CA ILE A 29 4.81 12.48 -5.06
C ILE A 29 5.81 11.55 -5.74
N HIS A 30 6.88 11.19 -5.03
CA HIS A 30 7.94 10.39 -5.60
C HIS A 30 7.52 8.92 -5.73
N TYR A 31 7.55 8.38 -6.94
CA TYR A 31 7.13 7.00 -7.25
C TYR A 31 7.71 5.94 -6.32
N LYS A 32 9.04 5.93 -6.09
CA LYS A 32 9.71 4.90 -5.27
C LYS A 32 9.20 4.90 -3.83
N ASN A 33 9.08 6.07 -3.22
CA ASN A 33 8.57 6.21 -1.85
C ASN A 33 7.10 5.80 -1.75
N THR A 34 6.31 6.18 -2.73
CA THR A 34 4.88 5.85 -2.80
C THR A 34 4.66 4.35 -2.94
N TYR A 35 5.48 3.69 -3.79
CA TYR A 35 5.43 2.24 -3.96
C TYR A 35 5.64 1.48 -2.63
N GLU A 36 6.65 1.85 -1.86
CA GLU A 36 6.93 1.20 -0.57
C GLU A 36 5.82 1.50 0.47
N THR A 37 5.33 2.75 0.52
CA THR A 37 4.21 3.11 1.40
C THR A 37 2.94 2.32 1.05
N ALA A 38 2.61 2.22 -0.21
CA ALA A 38 1.45 1.48 -0.71
C ALA A 38 1.57 -0.02 -0.41
N LYS A 39 2.76 -0.59 -0.59
CA LYS A 39 3.04 -1.99 -0.26
C LYS A 39 2.87 -2.28 1.23
N ALA A 40 3.25 -1.35 2.09
CA ALA A 40 3.16 -1.53 3.54
C ALA A 40 1.71 -1.59 4.07
N ILE A 41 0.75 -0.99 3.39
CA ILE A 41 -0.67 -1.00 3.79
C ILE A 41 -1.48 -2.13 3.17
N LYS A 42 -0.93 -2.85 2.18
CA LYS A 42 -1.62 -3.97 1.53
C LYS A 42 -1.88 -5.08 2.55
N GLY A 43 -3.13 -5.58 2.58
CA GLY A 43 -3.56 -6.64 3.51
C GLY A 43 -4.02 -6.13 4.88
N LEU A 44 -3.93 -4.81 5.15
CA LEU A 44 -4.44 -4.23 6.40
C LEU A 44 -5.93 -3.86 6.27
N THR A 45 -6.63 -3.88 7.40
CA THR A 45 -7.98 -3.28 7.47
C THR A 45 -7.88 -1.76 7.36
N LEU A 46 -8.93 -1.08 6.87
CA LEU A 46 -8.93 0.37 6.71
C LEU A 46 -8.56 1.12 8.00
N ALA A 47 -9.09 0.69 9.14
CA ALA A 47 -8.79 1.30 10.45
C ALA A 47 -7.30 1.15 10.80
N LYS A 48 -6.75 -0.06 10.67
CA LYS A 48 -5.31 -0.33 10.93
C LYS A 48 -4.41 0.42 9.96
N ALA A 49 -4.79 0.52 8.68
CA ALA A 49 -4.04 1.28 7.68
C ALA A 49 -4.00 2.78 8.01
N LYS A 50 -5.12 3.37 8.43
CA LYS A 50 -5.17 4.76 8.91
C LYS A 50 -4.27 5.00 10.12
N GLN A 51 -4.37 4.13 11.12
CA GLN A 51 -3.55 4.24 12.33
C GLN A 51 -2.07 4.12 11.98
N TYR A 52 -1.69 3.12 11.18
CA TYR A 52 -0.31 2.94 10.73
C TYR A 52 0.23 4.17 10.01
N LEU A 53 -0.51 4.75 9.07
CA LEU A 53 -0.08 5.95 8.35
C LEU A 53 0.07 7.18 9.27
N LYS A 54 -0.81 7.35 10.28
CA LYS A 54 -0.66 8.39 11.31
C LYS A 54 0.58 8.15 12.18
N ASP A 55 0.87 6.92 12.55
CA ASP A 55 2.06 6.56 13.32
C ASP A 55 3.35 6.81 12.54
N VAL A 56 3.34 6.61 11.22
CA VAL A 56 4.46 6.96 10.35
C VAL A 56 4.68 8.47 10.31
N LEU A 57 3.62 9.28 10.22
CA LEU A 57 3.72 10.74 10.29
C LEU A 57 4.27 11.24 11.64
N ALA A 58 3.92 10.55 12.72
CA ALA A 58 4.43 10.83 14.07
C ALA A 58 5.81 10.19 14.36
N HIS A 59 6.44 9.56 13.37
CA HIS A 59 7.72 8.85 13.49
C HIS A 59 7.73 7.71 14.53
N ARG A 60 6.57 7.23 14.97
CA ARG A 60 6.45 6.07 15.89
C ARG A 60 6.69 4.75 15.18
N ARG A 61 6.36 4.66 13.91
CA ARG A 61 6.59 3.49 13.04
C ARG A 61 7.22 3.94 11.73
N CYS A 62 7.99 3.07 11.08
CA CYS A 62 8.59 3.38 9.78
C CYS A 62 7.90 2.64 8.63
N VAL A 63 8.14 3.09 7.40
CA VAL A 63 7.80 2.35 6.19
C VAL A 63 9.02 1.50 5.81
N PRO A 64 8.91 0.16 5.75
CA PRO A 64 10.01 -0.71 5.34
C PRO A 64 10.26 -0.60 3.84
N TYR A 65 11.52 -0.52 3.43
CA TYR A 65 11.92 -0.46 2.03
C TYR A 65 12.40 -1.81 1.55
N THR A 66 11.73 -2.37 0.56
CA THR A 66 11.99 -3.75 0.08
C THR A 66 12.46 -3.81 -1.36
N LYS A 67 11.87 -3.04 -2.27
CA LYS A 67 12.23 -3.00 -3.69
C LYS A 67 13.17 -1.84 -4.01
N HIS A 68 12.93 -0.69 -3.41
CA HIS A 68 13.68 0.54 -3.69
C HIS A 68 14.57 0.92 -2.50
N PHE A 69 15.39 0.00 -2.04
CA PHE A 69 16.19 0.12 -0.82
C PHE A 69 17.60 0.71 -1.03
N GLY A 70 18.04 0.94 -2.26
CA GLY A 70 19.36 1.53 -2.53
C GLY A 70 19.52 2.92 -1.91
N GLY A 71 20.58 3.12 -1.11
CA GLY A 71 20.85 4.38 -0.41
C GLY A 71 19.89 4.68 0.78
N ILE A 72 19.22 3.68 1.33
CA ILE A 72 18.35 3.81 2.50
C ILE A 72 19.11 3.41 3.77
N GLY A 73 18.97 4.23 4.84
CA GLY A 73 19.54 3.94 6.15
C GLY A 73 18.82 2.82 6.88
N ARG A 74 19.53 2.18 7.80
CA ARG A 74 18.97 1.19 8.73
C ARG A 74 18.25 1.89 9.88
N THR A 75 17.14 1.29 10.34
CA THR A 75 16.39 1.75 11.51
C THR A 75 15.88 0.58 12.34
N GLY A 76 15.94 0.68 13.67
CA GLY A 76 15.40 -0.35 14.57
C GLY A 76 13.90 -0.59 14.41
N GLN A 77 13.13 0.43 14.04
CA GLN A 77 11.68 0.30 13.79
C GLN A 77 11.35 -0.65 12.63
N ALA A 78 12.29 -0.90 11.70
CA ALA A 78 12.05 -1.81 10.59
C ALA A 78 12.04 -3.30 11.03
N ALA A 79 12.54 -3.62 12.21
CA ALA A 79 12.53 -4.97 12.78
C ALA A 79 11.11 -5.54 12.92
N GLU A 80 10.11 -4.69 13.21
CA GLU A 80 8.67 -5.07 13.24
C GLU A 80 8.22 -5.77 11.95
N PHE A 81 8.80 -5.40 10.81
CA PHE A 81 8.49 -5.95 9.49
C PHE A 81 9.48 -7.03 9.04
N GLY A 82 10.38 -7.50 9.92
CA GLY A 82 11.47 -8.41 9.55
C GLY A 82 12.45 -7.81 8.54
N LYS A 83 12.62 -6.49 8.56
CA LYS A 83 13.51 -5.72 7.68
C LYS A 83 14.45 -4.85 8.49
N THR A 84 15.51 -4.35 7.83
CA THR A 84 16.50 -3.48 8.48
C THR A 84 16.42 -2.03 7.99
N LEU A 85 15.87 -1.81 6.78
CA LEU A 85 15.86 -0.53 6.09
C LEU A 85 14.46 0.09 6.12
N GLY A 86 14.37 1.34 6.52
CA GLY A 86 13.10 2.06 6.58
C GLY A 86 13.28 3.58 6.57
N ARG A 87 12.22 4.28 6.19
CA ARG A 87 12.11 5.75 6.20
C ARG A 87 10.68 6.18 6.55
N TRP A 88 10.50 7.50 6.69
CA TRP A 88 9.22 8.16 6.99
C TRP A 88 8.86 9.12 5.85
N PRO A 89 8.31 8.63 4.72
CA PRO A 89 8.06 9.45 3.54
C PRO A 89 6.76 10.26 3.68
N GLU A 90 6.79 11.39 4.40
CA GLU A 90 5.61 12.20 4.75
C GLU A 90 4.69 12.52 3.56
N LYS A 91 5.23 13.06 2.45
CA LYS A 91 4.42 13.45 1.29
C LYS A 91 3.64 12.27 0.71
N SER A 92 4.28 11.11 0.57
CA SER A 92 3.64 9.89 0.08
C SER A 92 2.59 9.39 1.07
N VAL A 93 2.90 9.40 2.36
CA VAL A 93 1.98 8.98 3.43
C VAL A 93 0.73 9.85 3.47
N ARG A 94 0.87 11.19 3.39
CA ARG A 94 -0.28 12.12 3.37
C ARG A 94 -1.19 11.86 2.17
N SER A 95 -0.64 11.66 0.98
CA SER A 95 -1.42 11.37 -0.23
C SER A 95 -2.14 10.01 -0.13
N VAL A 96 -1.45 8.98 0.35
CA VAL A 96 -2.04 7.65 0.55
C VAL A 96 -3.13 7.69 1.64
N LEU A 97 -2.92 8.45 2.72
CA LEU A 97 -3.93 8.63 3.77
C LEU A 97 -5.21 9.30 3.21
N GLY A 98 -5.06 10.30 2.34
CA GLY A 98 -6.19 10.91 1.62
C GLY A 98 -7.00 9.89 0.81
N LEU A 99 -6.32 8.98 0.11
CA LEU A 99 -6.98 7.92 -0.65
C LEU A 99 -7.65 6.87 0.26
N VAL A 100 -7.05 6.52 1.39
CA VAL A 100 -7.67 5.62 2.38
C VAL A 100 -8.92 6.26 2.99
N ASN A 101 -8.92 7.57 3.25
CA ASN A 101 -10.12 8.29 3.71
C ASN A 101 -11.22 8.28 2.63
N ASN A 102 -10.85 8.43 1.36
CA ASN A 102 -11.80 8.32 0.24
C ASN A 102 -12.39 6.89 0.14
N LEU A 103 -11.56 5.85 0.31
CA LEU A 103 -12.06 4.47 0.39
C LEU A 103 -13.10 4.29 1.49
N GLU A 104 -12.85 4.86 2.67
CA GLU A 104 -13.80 4.78 3.78
C GLU A 104 -15.10 5.54 3.48
N ALA A 105 -15.04 6.73 2.89
CA ALA A 105 -16.24 7.47 2.48
C ALA A 105 -17.06 6.67 1.45
N ASN A 106 -16.39 6.08 0.46
CA ASN A 106 -17.04 5.23 -0.52
C ASN A 106 -17.61 3.94 0.10
N ALA A 107 -16.97 3.39 1.14
CA ALA A 107 -17.46 2.23 1.88
C ALA A 107 -18.75 2.55 2.66
N ASN A 108 -18.76 3.70 3.33
CA ASN A 108 -19.94 4.17 4.06
C ASN A 108 -21.12 4.41 3.12
N ALA A 109 -20.88 4.97 1.93
CA ALA A 109 -21.93 5.14 0.91
C ALA A 109 -22.53 3.82 0.42
N LYS A 110 -21.74 2.73 0.46
CA LYS A 110 -22.18 1.37 0.10
C LYS A 110 -22.61 0.52 1.30
N ASN A 111 -22.59 1.06 2.52
CA ASN A 111 -22.88 0.34 3.76
C ASN A 111 -22.02 -0.91 3.99
N LEU A 112 -20.78 -0.93 3.48
CA LEU A 112 -19.85 -2.04 3.64
C LEU A 112 -19.02 -1.87 4.92
N LYS A 113 -18.82 -2.98 5.65
CA LYS A 113 -18.08 -3.03 6.91
C LYS A 113 -16.87 -3.97 6.80
N ASN A 114 -15.93 -3.87 7.75
CA ASN A 114 -14.78 -4.78 7.84
C ASN A 114 -13.93 -4.92 6.56
N LEU A 115 -13.69 -3.81 5.88
CA LEU A 115 -12.94 -3.78 4.64
C LEU A 115 -11.44 -3.98 4.86
N VAL A 116 -10.85 -4.82 4.02
CA VAL A 116 -9.41 -5.06 3.94
C VAL A 116 -8.90 -4.56 2.59
N ILE A 117 -7.78 -3.85 2.61
CA ILE A 117 -7.10 -3.40 1.40
C ILE A 117 -6.46 -4.61 0.72
N ASP A 118 -7.13 -5.15 -0.29
CA ASP A 118 -6.66 -6.33 -1.01
C ASP A 118 -5.62 -5.97 -2.08
N HIS A 119 -5.90 -4.94 -2.86
CA HIS A 119 -5.02 -4.55 -3.95
C HIS A 119 -4.62 -3.07 -3.87
N VAL A 120 -3.33 -2.83 -4.03
CA VAL A 120 -2.76 -1.50 -4.21
C VAL A 120 -1.76 -1.57 -5.35
N GLN A 121 -1.97 -0.76 -6.36
CA GLN A 121 -1.07 -0.61 -7.50
C GLN A 121 -0.57 0.82 -7.57
N VAL A 122 0.73 0.96 -7.83
CA VAL A 122 1.37 2.27 -8.02
C VAL A 122 2.11 2.24 -9.35
N ASP A 123 1.70 3.11 -10.24
CA ASP A 123 2.26 3.24 -11.58
C ASP A 123 3.01 4.57 -11.72
N ARG A 124 3.89 4.64 -12.71
CA ARG A 124 4.62 5.87 -13.02
C ARG A 124 3.75 6.75 -13.90
N ALA A 125 3.55 7.99 -13.47
CA ALA A 125 2.94 9.02 -14.29
C ALA A 125 3.97 9.63 -15.27
N ALA A 126 3.49 10.47 -16.18
CA ALA A 126 4.33 11.23 -17.07
C ALA A 126 5.37 12.03 -16.29
N LYS A 127 6.62 12.03 -16.76
CA LYS A 127 7.70 12.75 -16.09
C LYS A 127 7.55 14.25 -16.33
N GLY A 128 7.52 15.03 -15.24
CA GLY A 128 7.62 16.48 -15.32
C GLY A 128 9.01 16.87 -15.83
N ARG A 129 9.06 17.64 -16.91
CA ARG A 129 10.31 18.05 -17.56
C ARG A 129 10.69 19.45 -17.17
N ARG A 130 11.95 19.62 -16.71
CA ARG A 130 12.61 20.92 -16.53
C ARG A 130 14.04 20.84 -17.06
N ARG A 131 14.67 21.98 -17.29
CA ARG A 131 16.04 22.07 -17.74
C ARG A 131 16.98 22.31 -16.57
N THR A 132 18.17 21.74 -16.63
CA THR A 132 19.28 22.00 -15.71
C THR A 132 20.46 22.48 -16.52
N TYR A 133 21.08 23.59 -16.09
CA TYR A 133 22.28 24.14 -16.71
C TYR A 133 23.52 23.59 -15.99
N ARG A 134 24.51 23.20 -16.77
CA ARG A 134 25.77 22.63 -16.30
C ARG A 134 26.95 23.42 -16.88
N ALA A 135 28.18 23.04 -16.48
CA ALA A 135 29.41 23.67 -16.99
C ALA A 135 29.47 23.60 -18.52
N HIS A 136 30.16 24.54 -19.12
CA HIS A 136 30.36 24.69 -20.58
C HIS A 136 29.03 24.78 -21.38
N GLY A 137 28.03 25.46 -20.83
CA GLY A 137 26.76 25.69 -21.52
C GLY A 137 25.91 24.44 -21.74
N ARG A 138 26.26 23.29 -21.16
CA ARG A 138 25.47 22.05 -21.28
C ARG A 138 24.12 22.20 -20.60
N ILE A 139 23.07 21.76 -21.29
CA ILE A 139 21.71 21.69 -20.76
C ILE A 139 21.34 20.21 -20.61
N GLY A 140 20.95 19.84 -19.40
CA GLY A 140 20.47 18.49 -19.10
C GLY A 140 19.00 18.46 -18.68
N PRO A 141 18.31 17.33 -18.80
CA PRO A 141 16.96 17.19 -18.30
C PRO A 141 16.95 17.10 -16.77
N TYR A 142 16.01 17.80 -16.14
CA TYR A 142 15.68 17.65 -14.72
C TYR A 142 14.27 17.12 -14.60
N LEU A 143 14.15 15.80 -14.39
CA LEU A 143 12.90 15.08 -14.47
C LEU A 143 12.35 14.76 -13.08
N SER A 144 11.05 14.96 -12.85
CA SER A 144 10.34 14.49 -11.66
C SER A 144 9.55 13.22 -11.98
N SER A 145 9.64 12.21 -11.11
CA SER A 145 8.87 10.97 -11.26
C SER A 145 7.60 11.06 -10.42
N GLN A 146 6.51 11.40 -11.05
CA GLN A 146 5.18 11.39 -10.45
C GLN A 146 4.59 9.98 -10.42
N ALA A 147 3.49 9.79 -9.70
CA ALA A 147 2.86 8.49 -9.55
C ALA A 147 1.34 8.53 -9.69
N HIS A 148 0.80 7.44 -10.23
CA HIS A 148 -0.61 7.09 -10.14
C HIS A 148 -0.77 6.04 -9.04
N ILE A 149 -1.85 6.10 -8.29
CA ILE A 149 -2.20 5.09 -7.28
C ILE A 149 -3.60 4.59 -7.56
N GLN A 150 -3.77 3.29 -7.57
CA GLN A 150 -5.07 2.63 -7.61
C GLN A 150 -5.17 1.69 -6.43
N MET A 151 -6.28 1.76 -5.71
CA MET A 151 -6.53 0.91 -4.56
C MET A 151 -7.95 0.39 -4.58
N PHE A 152 -8.12 -0.85 -4.15
CA PHE A 152 -9.43 -1.36 -3.80
C PHE A 152 -9.38 -2.17 -2.51
N ALA A 153 -10.48 -2.07 -1.78
CA ALA A 153 -10.71 -2.80 -0.56
C ALA A 153 -11.94 -3.71 -0.74
N VAL A 154 -11.86 -4.87 -0.14
CA VAL A 154 -12.90 -5.90 -0.21
C VAL A 154 -13.36 -6.22 1.20
N GLU A 155 -14.64 -6.49 1.36
CA GLU A 155 -15.18 -6.98 2.62
C GLU A 155 -14.61 -8.36 2.91
N LYS A 156 -13.97 -8.51 4.07
CA LYS A 156 -13.46 -9.81 4.50
C LYS A 156 -14.65 -10.63 5.03
N ALA A 157 -14.89 -11.79 4.43
CA ALA A 157 -15.83 -12.75 5.00
C ALA A 157 -15.43 -13.08 6.44
N VAL A 158 -16.40 -13.07 7.34
CA VAL A 158 -16.17 -13.49 8.73
C VAL A 158 -15.87 -14.98 8.69
N ASP A 159 -14.68 -15.38 9.12
CA ASP A 159 -14.34 -16.79 9.28
C ASP A 159 -15.25 -17.36 10.37
N VAL A 160 -16.29 -18.09 9.97
CA VAL A 160 -17.13 -18.85 10.90
C VAL A 160 -16.24 -19.96 11.47
N LYS A 161 -15.95 -19.89 12.77
CA LYS A 161 -15.27 -20.98 13.47
C LYS A 161 -16.11 -22.24 13.27
N LYS A 162 -15.53 -23.28 12.68
CA LYS A 162 -16.15 -24.61 12.65
C LYS A 162 -16.36 -25.03 14.08
N GLU A 163 -17.60 -25.22 14.49
CA GLU A 163 -17.93 -25.86 15.77
C GLU A 163 -17.24 -27.22 15.81
N GLY A 164 -16.41 -27.41 16.83
CA GLY A 164 -15.71 -28.67 17.01
C GLY A 164 -16.71 -29.79 17.09
N LYS A 165 -16.57 -30.84 16.27
CA LYS A 165 -17.35 -32.09 16.43
C LYS A 165 -17.21 -32.54 17.89
N ALA A 166 -18.34 -32.56 18.59
CA ALA A 166 -18.41 -33.15 19.91
C ALA A 166 -17.89 -34.57 19.79
N LYS A 167 -16.87 -34.92 20.57
CA LYS A 167 -16.46 -36.33 20.72
C LYS A 167 -17.63 -37.05 21.36
N GLN A 168 -18.28 -37.87 20.59
CA GLN A 168 -19.15 -38.89 21.16
C GLN A 168 -18.26 -39.89 21.90
N VAL A 169 -18.49 -40.00 23.22
CA VAL A 169 -17.92 -41.03 24.11
C VAL A 169 -18.74 -42.31 23.93
#